data_2e6dcd7d80c37a5fb403cbe0965bf73c
#
_entry.id   2e6dcd7d80c37a5fb403cbe0965bf73c
#
_cell.length_a   1.000
_cell.length_b   1.000
_cell.length_c   1.000
_cell.angle_alpha   90.00
_cell.angle_beta   90.00
_cell.angle_gamma   90.00
#
_symmetry.space_group_name_H-M   'P 1'
#
loop_
_entity.id
_entity.type
_entity.pdbx_description
1 polymer ?
#
loop_
_entity_poly.entity_id
_entity_poly.type
_entity_poly.pdbx_seq_one_letter_code
_entity_poly.pdbx_strand_id
1 'polypeptide(L)'
;MNDAAPVERDGARAHDISVAGTEAYLVEPAGGGAGSAVLFLHWFDTEAPDGNRSQFLDEAVGLARDHGVVSVLPQGRFPWSEAPTDAEADARRIRGEVERHRAAVDLLARRSDVAAGRIALVGHDFGAMHGVILAAEDERIAGAVLVAATPRWGDWFLPFWPIAGDRWDYLRALAPLDPISRIGDLAPRPVCLQFARNDFFIAGMTGLELLGAAGEPKELHPYEADHGMRDPQASADRAAFLGRVLGWTD
;
A
#
# COMPACT_ATOMS: atom_id res chain seq x y z
N MET A 1 5.64 -2.48 -25.65
CA MET A 1 4.43 -1.97 -24.96
C MET A 1 3.24 -2.74 -25.51
N ASN A 2 2.67 -3.63 -24.73
CA ASN A 2 1.37 -4.22 -25.09
C ASN A 2 0.31 -3.20 -24.66
N ASP A 3 -0.08 -2.30 -25.56
CA ASP A 3 -1.24 -1.44 -25.36
C ASP A 3 -2.50 -2.29 -25.60
N ALA A 4 -2.89 -3.07 -24.60
CA ALA A 4 -4.23 -3.61 -24.57
C ALA A 4 -5.20 -2.42 -24.45
N ALA A 5 -6.28 -2.43 -25.26
CA ALA A 5 -7.27 -1.37 -25.18
C ALA A 5 -7.82 -1.25 -23.76
N PRO A 6 -8.06 -0.01 -23.26
CA PRO A 6 -8.58 0.18 -21.92
C PRO A 6 -9.93 -0.53 -21.76
N VAL A 7 -10.13 -1.14 -20.60
CA VAL A 7 -11.43 -1.71 -20.24
C VAL A 7 -12.24 -0.61 -19.57
N GLU A 8 -13.32 -0.17 -20.21
CA GLU A 8 -14.26 0.76 -19.57
C GLU A 8 -15.05 0.02 -18.47
N ARG A 9 -15.07 0.60 -17.28
CA ARG A 9 -15.82 0.13 -16.12
C ARG A 9 -16.51 1.32 -15.44
N ASP A 10 -17.81 1.35 -15.42
CA ASP A 10 -18.65 2.26 -14.61
C ASP A 10 -18.16 3.74 -14.59
N GLY A 11 -17.84 4.33 -15.73
CA GLY A 11 -17.37 5.72 -15.82
C GLY A 11 -15.88 5.92 -15.54
N ALA A 12 -15.11 4.84 -15.41
CA ALA A 12 -13.66 4.83 -15.34
C ALA A 12 -13.04 3.96 -16.45
N ARG A 13 -11.77 4.17 -16.72
CA ARG A 13 -10.96 3.35 -17.64
C ARG A 13 -9.83 2.69 -16.88
N ALA A 14 -9.72 1.38 -16.97
CA ALA A 14 -8.61 0.61 -16.43
C ALA A 14 -7.69 0.15 -17.57
N HIS A 15 -6.40 0.41 -17.43
CA HIS A 15 -5.36 0.07 -18.38
C HIS A 15 -4.34 -0.87 -17.73
N ASP A 16 -3.93 -1.90 -18.47
CA ASP A 16 -2.70 -2.63 -18.14
C ASP A 16 -1.50 -1.80 -18.59
N ILE A 17 -0.61 -1.47 -17.67
CA ILE A 17 0.60 -0.71 -17.95
C ILE A 17 1.83 -1.40 -17.37
N SER A 18 3.03 -0.93 -17.74
CA SER A 18 4.27 -1.33 -17.09
C SER A 18 4.95 -0.11 -16.46
N VAL A 19 5.26 -0.21 -15.16
CA VAL A 19 5.97 0.82 -14.40
C VAL A 19 7.30 0.22 -13.91
N ALA A 20 8.42 0.76 -14.38
CA ALA A 20 9.77 0.26 -14.06
C ALA A 20 9.91 -1.27 -14.25
N GLY A 21 9.32 -1.81 -15.34
CA GLY A 21 9.33 -3.23 -15.65
C GLY A 21 8.42 -4.09 -14.75
N THR A 22 7.52 -3.47 -14.01
CA THR A 22 6.49 -4.13 -13.19
C THR A 22 5.13 -3.91 -13.82
N GLU A 23 4.31 -4.95 -13.93
CA GLU A 23 2.92 -4.84 -14.37
C GLU A 23 2.12 -4.03 -13.36
N ALA A 24 1.20 -3.20 -13.83
CA ALA A 24 0.32 -2.40 -13.01
C ALA A 24 -1.01 -2.13 -13.71
N TYR A 25 -2.06 -1.86 -12.92
CA TYR A 25 -3.23 -1.18 -13.45
C TYR A 25 -3.08 0.33 -13.29
N LEU A 26 -3.44 1.08 -14.32
CA LEU A 26 -3.71 2.51 -14.24
C LEU A 26 -5.23 2.68 -14.36
N VAL A 27 -5.85 3.26 -13.35
CA VAL A 27 -7.29 3.56 -13.36
C VAL A 27 -7.47 5.07 -13.46
N GLU A 28 -8.26 5.51 -14.45
CA GLU A 28 -8.50 6.91 -14.76
C GLU A 28 -9.99 7.20 -14.87
N PRO A 29 -10.47 8.36 -14.41
CA PRO A 29 -11.84 8.79 -14.69
C PRO A 29 -12.05 9.03 -16.18
N ALA A 30 -13.21 8.64 -16.72
CA ALA A 30 -13.53 8.83 -18.14
C ALA A 30 -13.54 10.31 -18.56
N GLY A 31 -13.85 11.21 -17.62
CA GLY A 31 -13.91 12.67 -17.83
C GLY A 31 -12.61 13.44 -17.58
N GLY A 32 -11.51 12.76 -17.23
CA GLY A 32 -10.26 13.40 -16.83
C GLY A 32 -10.11 13.53 -15.30
N GLY A 33 -8.88 13.57 -14.80
CA GLY A 33 -8.55 13.62 -13.37
C GLY A 33 -8.95 14.93 -12.69
N ALA A 34 -9.35 14.85 -11.41
CA ALA A 34 -9.72 15.99 -10.56
C ALA A 34 -8.56 16.50 -9.68
N GLY A 35 -7.32 16.22 -10.07
CA GLY A 35 -6.12 16.69 -9.38
C GLY A 35 -5.62 15.80 -8.25
N SER A 36 -6.23 14.65 -8.00
CA SER A 36 -5.87 13.73 -6.92
C SER A 36 -5.49 12.36 -7.43
N ALA A 37 -4.59 11.67 -6.71
CA ALA A 37 -4.18 10.33 -7.07
C ALA A 37 -4.01 9.42 -5.84
N VAL A 38 -4.14 8.09 -6.05
CA VAL A 38 -3.90 7.07 -5.04
C VAL A 38 -2.99 5.98 -5.59
N LEU A 39 -1.95 5.64 -4.83
CA LEU A 39 -1.15 4.45 -5.04
C LEU A 39 -1.71 3.33 -4.16
N PHE A 40 -2.15 2.24 -4.78
CA PHE A 40 -2.63 1.05 -4.08
C PHE A 40 -1.60 -0.06 -4.11
N LEU A 41 -1.22 -0.58 -2.95
CA LEU A 41 -0.28 -1.68 -2.77
C LEU A 41 -0.99 -2.86 -2.13
N HIS A 42 -1.18 -3.91 -2.90
CA HIS A 42 -1.98 -5.07 -2.50
C HIS A 42 -1.26 -6.01 -1.51
N TRP A 43 -2.01 -6.87 -0.82
CA TRP A 43 -1.49 -8.05 -0.15
C TRP A 43 -1.43 -9.23 -1.12
N PHE A 44 -0.68 -10.25 -0.74
CA PHE A 44 -0.52 -11.43 -1.59
C PHE A 44 -1.57 -12.48 -1.29
N ASP A 45 -2.27 -12.88 -2.34
CA ASP A 45 -3.17 -14.02 -2.29
C ASP A 45 -2.70 -15.07 -3.32
N THR A 46 -2.23 -16.23 -2.82
CA THR A 46 -1.75 -17.32 -3.65
C THR A 46 -2.84 -17.92 -4.53
N GLU A 47 -4.09 -17.75 -4.18
CA GLU A 47 -5.25 -18.26 -4.92
C GLU A 47 -5.73 -17.29 -6.00
N ALA A 48 -5.32 -16.02 -5.93
CA ALA A 48 -5.68 -15.03 -6.93
C ALA A 48 -4.85 -15.20 -8.21
N PRO A 49 -5.47 -15.19 -9.41
CA PRO A 49 -4.78 -15.43 -10.68
C PRO A 49 -3.66 -14.43 -10.99
N ASP A 50 -3.78 -13.20 -10.47
CA ASP A 50 -2.84 -12.10 -10.65
C ASP A 50 -2.03 -11.79 -9.38
N GLY A 51 -1.93 -12.76 -8.44
CA GLY A 51 -1.28 -12.56 -7.14
C GLY A 51 -1.95 -11.47 -6.30
N ASN A 52 -3.22 -11.16 -6.60
CA ASN A 52 -4.07 -10.18 -5.95
C ASN A 52 -3.81 -8.70 -6.34
N ARG A 53 -3.12 -8.44 -7.44
CA ARG A 53 -2.93 -7.08 -7.97
C ARG A 53 -4.26 -6.33 -8.14
N SER A 54 -5.34 -7.07 -8.44
CA SER A 54 -6.69 -6.54 -8.59
C SER A 54 -7.43 -6.25 -7.27
N GLN A 55 -6.83 -6.49 -6.11
CA GLN A 55 -7.50 -6.34 -4.80
C GLN A 55 -8.29 -5.03 -4.67
N PHE A 56 -7.68 -3.91 -5.03
CA PHE A 56 -8.26 -2.58 -4.92
C PHE A 56 -8.85 -2.03 -6.22
N LEU A 57 -8.99 -2.88 -7.26
CA LEU A 57 -9.39 -2.39 -8.59
C LEU A 57 -10.80 -1.79 -8.58
N ASP A 58 -11.76 -2.44 -7.91
CA ASP A 58 -13.13 -1.94 -7.84
C ASP A 58 -13.21 -0.65 -6.99
N GLU A 59 -12.40 -0.55 -5.93
CA GLU A 59 -12.28 0.66 -5.11
C GLU A 59 -11.68 1.82 -5.93
N ALA A 60 -10.60 1.56 -6.69
CA ALA A 60 -9.99 2.55 -7.57
C ALA A 60 -10.96 3.03 -8.67
N VAL A 61 -11.77 2.13 -9.24
CA VAL A 61 -12.83 2.46 -10.21
C VAL A 61 -13.89 3.35 -9.55
N GLY A 62 -14.32 3.02 -8.33
CA GLY A 62 -15.26 3.84 -7.58
C GLY A 62 -14.72 5.25 -7.31
N LEU A 63 -13.47 5.36 -6.85
CA LEU A 63 -12.81 6.66 -6.60
C LEU A 63 -12.63 7.47 -7.90
N ALA A 64 -12.33 6.81 -9.01
CA ALA A 64 -12.22 7.48 -10.30
C ALA A 64 -13.57 8.03 -10.76
N ARG A 65 -14.65 7.22 -10.66
CA ARG A 65 -16.00 7.61 -11.05
C ARG A 65 -16.56 8.76 -10.20
N ASP A 66 -16.43 8.62 -8.86
CA ASP A 66 -17.15 9.48 -7.91
C ASP A 66 -16.37 10.75 -7.55
N HIS A 67 -15.03 10.68 -7.58
CA HIS A 67 -14.14 11.77 -7.13
C HIS A 67 -13.07 12.18 -8.16
N GLY A 68 -13.06 11.59 -9.35
CA GLY A 68 -12.08 11.92 -10.39
C GLY A 68 -10.64 11.55 -10.03
N VAL A 69 -10.45 10.56 -9.17
CA VAL A 69 -9.11 10.13 -8.70
C VAL A 69 -8.42 9.26 -9.74
N VAL A 70 -7.15 9.52 -9.99
CA VAL A 70 -6.28 8.64 -10.78
C VAL A 70 -5.60 7.64 -9.84
N SER A 71 -5.57 6.35 -10.19
CA SER A 71 -4.94 5.33 -9.34
C SER A 71 -3.94 4.48 -10.10
N VAL A 72 -2.86 4.08 -9.42
CA VAL A 72 -1.91 3.06 -9.91
C VAL A 72 -1.87 1.91 -8.92
N LEU A 73 -1.99 0.68 -9.45
CA LEU A 73 -2.00 -0.56 -8.68
C LEU A 73 -0.86 -1.47 -9.22
N PRO A 74 0.39 -1.30 -8.76
CA PRO A 74 1.50 -2.11 -9.22
C PRO A 74 1.46 -3.53 -8.64
N GLN A 75 1.97 -4.50 -9.39
CA GLN A 75 2.21 -5.86 -8.91
C GLN A 75 3.31 -5.87 -7.84
N GLY A 76 3.02 -6.36 -6.65
CA GLY A 76 4.03 -6.68 -5.64
C GLY A 76 4.85 -7.91 -6.07
N ARG A 77 6.14 -7.93 -5.73
CA ARG A 77 7.06 -9.03 -6.11
C ARG A 77 7.65 -9.76 -4.92
N PHE A 78 8.20 -9.05 -3.97
CA PHE A 78 8.81 -9.64 -2.77
C PHE A 78 7.79 -9.70 -1.63
N PRO A 79 7.68 -10.82 -0.85
CA PRO A 79 8.48 -12.06 -0.93
C PRO A 79 7.93 -13.14 -1.86
N TRP A 80 6.94 -12.88 -2.67
CA TRP A 80 6.21 -13.88 -3.45
C TRP A 80 7.01 -14.49 -4.59
N SER A 81 7.75 -13.66 -5.30
CA SER A 81 8.59 -14.12 -6.41
C SER A 81 9.97 -14.60 -5.97
N GLU A 82 10.37 -14.25 -4.75
CA GLU A 82 11.69 -14.55 -4.20
C GLU A 82 11.63 -14.65 -2.68
N ALA A 83 11.68 -15.88 -2.15
CA ALA A 83 11.54 -16.14 -0.72
C ALA A 83 12.66 -15.47 0.11
N PRO A 84 12.36 -15.02 1.34
CA PRO A 84 13.35 -14.53 2.29
C PRO A 84 14.46 -15.56 2.57
N THR A 85 15.70 -15.11 2.73
CA THR A 85 16.86 -15.99 2.90
C THR A 85 17.84 -15.56 3.98
N ASP A 86 18.36 -14.33 3.89
CA ASP A 86 19.30 -13.75 4.83
C ASP A 86 19.08 -12.24 4.92
N ALA A 87 19.57 -11.64 6.00
CA ALA A 87 19.30 -10.25 6.32
C ALA A 87 19.74 -9.25 5.25
N GLU A 88 20.91 -9.48 4.62
CA GLU A 88 21.44 -8.56 3.61
C GLU A 88 20.67 -8.65 2.30
N ALA A 89 20.39 -9.88 1.86
CA ALA A 89 19.58 -10.09 0.66
C ALA A 89 18.16 -9.54 0.84
N ASP A 90 17.54 -9.80 1.99
CA ASP A 90 16.16 -9.37 2.27
C ASP A 90 16.07 -7.86 2.43
N ALA A 91 17.05 -7.20 3.08
CA ALA A 91 17.12 -5.74 3.11
C ALA A 91 17.24 -5.13 1.71
N ARG A 92 18.03 -5.75 0.81
CA ARG A 92 18.12 -5.30 -0.59
C ARG A 92 16.80 -5.48 -1.34
N ARG A 93 16.09 -6.60 -1.10
CA ARG A 93 14.79 -6.89 -1.73
C ARG A 93 13.71 -5.91 -1.27
N ILE A 94 13.63 -5.65 0.04
CA ILE A 94 12.71 -4.66 0.62
C ILE A 94 12.95 -3.29 -0.02
N ARG A 95 14.20 -2.82 -0.06
CA ARG A 95 14.55 -1.54 -0.69
C ARG A 95 14.23 -1.53 -2.18
N GLY A 96 14.54 -2.61 -2.89
CA GLY A 96 14.23 -2.75 -4.31
C GLY A 96 12.73 -2.70 -4.60
N GLU A 97 11.89 -3.23 -3.69
CA GLU A 97 10.43 -3.14 -3.83
C GLU A 97 9.93 -1.72 -3.57
N VAL A 98 10.44 -1.05 -2.55
CA VAL A 98 10.14 0.36 -2.27
C VAL A 98 10.49 1.24 -3.48
N GLU A 99 11.64 1.03 -4.14
CA GLU A 99 12.01 1.79 -5.34
C GLU A 99 11.07 1.50 -6.54
N ARG A 100 10.59 0.27 -6.71
CA ARG A 100 9.58 -0.02 -7.73
C ARG A 100 8.28 0.72 -7.46
N HIS A 101 7.84 0.77 -6.22
CA HIS A 101 6.65 1.54 -5.83
C HIS A 101 6.87 3.06 -5.95
N ARG A 102 8.09 3.55 -5.68
CA ARG A 102 8.46 4.95 -5.93
C ARG A 102 8.33 5.34 -7.40
N ALA A 103 8.65 4.45 -8.33
CA ALA A 103 8.43 4.68 -9.75
C ALA A 103 6.93 4.86 -10.11
N ALA A 104 6.03 4.24 -9.36
CA ALA A 104 4.59 4.49 -9.52
C ALA A 104 4.19 5.87 -8.98
N VAL A 105 4.77 6.33 -7.87
CA VAL A 105 4.61 7.72 -7.41
C VAL A 105 5.15 8.70 -8.44
N ASP A 106 6.30 8.42 -9.05
CA ASP A 106 6.88 9.23 -10.12
C ASP A 106 5.96 9.33 -11.33
N LEU A 107 5.30 8.23 -11.71
CA LEU A 107 4.31 8.23 -12.80
C LEU A 107 3.14 9.17 -12.46
N LEU A 108 2.56 9.04 -11.26
CA LEU A 108 1.46 9.87 -10.81
C LEU A 108 1.87 11.36 -10.73
N ALA A 109 3.03 11.66 -10.15
CA ALA A 109 3.50 13.03 -9.96
C ALA A 109 3.84 13.78 -11.27
N ARG A 110 4.14 13.05 -12.36
CA ARG A 110 4.39 13.64 -13.69
C ARG A 110 3.13 13.93 -14.49
N ARG A 111 1.98 13.51 -14.02
CA ARG A 111 0.71 13.72 -14.71
C ARG A 111 0.25 15.18 -14.55
N SER A 112 -0.22 15.78 -15.61
CA SER A 112 -0.76 17.15 -15.61
C SER A 112 -2.12 17.26 -14.90
N ASP A 113 -2.81 16.14 -14.73
CA ASP A 113 -4.10 16.01 -14.05
C ASP A 113 -3.97 15.54 -12.59
N VAL A 114 -2.76 15.54 -12.01
CA VAL A 114 -2.47 15.27 -10.59
C VAL A 114 -1.73 16.45 -10.00
N ALA A 115 -2.30 17.08 -8.98
CA ALA A 115 -1.70 18.24 -8.34
C ALA A 115 -0.60 17.83 -7.34
N ALA A 116 0.39 18.67 -7.16
CA ALA A 116 1.44 18.46 -6.15
C ALA A 116 0.82 18.36 -4.74
N GLY A 117 1.29 17.41 -3.95
CA GLY A 117 0.79 17.18 -2.59
C GLY A 117 -0.59 16.50 -2.55
N ARG A 118 -1.07 15.93 -3.65
CA ARG A 118 -2.37 15.25 -3.73
C ARG A 118 -2.25 13.78 -4.16
N ILE A 119 -1.20 13.11 -3.72
CA ILE A 119 -1.01 11.67 -3.87
C ILE A 119 -1.15 11.04 -2.49
N ALA A 120 -2.04 10.08 -2.32
CA ALA A 120 -2.14 9.27 -1.10
C ALA A 120 -1.72 7.82 -1.40
N LEU A 121 -1.45 7.08 -0.33
CA LEU A 121 -1.10 5.66 -0.39
C LEU A 121 -2.13 4.82 0.39
N VAL A 122 -2.53 3.71 -0.19
CA VAL A 122 -3.25 2.63 0.48
C VAL A 122 -2.43 1.37 0.34
N GLY A 123 -2.03 0.77 1.44
CA GLY A 123 -1.29 -0.48 1.44
C GLY A 123 -1.98 -1.54 2.30
N HIS A 124 -1.85 -2.83 1.91
CA HIS A 124 -2.34 -3.95 2.68
C HIS A 124 -1.22 -4.96 2.92
N ASP A 125 -1.04 -5.40 4.18
CA ASP A 125 -0.03 -6.38 4.61
C ASP A 125 1.38 -5.99 4.14
N PHE A 126 2.05 -6.77 3.31
CA PHE A 126 3.35 -6.41 2.74
C PHE A 126 3.30 -5.11 1.94
N GLY A 127 2.20 -4.85 1.23
CA GLY A 127 1.97 -3.58 0.56
C GLY A 127 1.95 -2.40 1.54
N ALA A 128 1.36 -2.58 2.73
CA ALA A 128 1.39 -1.59 3.79
C ALA A 128 2.80 -1.44 4.40
N MET A 129 3.52 -2.54 4.61
CA MET A 129 4.87 -2.50 5.17
C MET A 129 5.86 -1.76 4.25
N HIS A 130 5.85 -2.05 2.94
CA HIS A 130 6.62 -1.29 1.96
C HIS A 130 6.12 0.17 1.87
N GLY A 131 4.80 0.35 1.94
CA GLY A 131 4.14 1.65 1.90
C GLY A 131 4.57 2.60 3.01
N VAL A 132 4.78 2.09 4.24
CA VAL A 132 5.33 2.88 5.36
C VAL A 132 6.71 3.41 5.02
N ILE A 133 7.61 2.56 4.52
CA ILE A 133 8.98 2.98 4.17
C ILE A 133 8.94 4.01 3.03
N LEU A 134 8.16 3.72 1.98
CA LEU A 134 8.00 4.64 0.86
C LEU A 134 7.47 5.99 1.31
N ALA A 135 6.39 6.02 2.11
CA ALA A 135 5.79 7.26 2.57
C ALA A 135 6.70 8.03 3.54
N ALA A 136 7.51 7.34 4.35
CA ALA A 136 8.51 7.97 5.20
C ALA A 136 9.62 8.68 4.40
N GLU A 137 9.96 8.16 3.22
CA GLU A 137 11.05 8.65 2.37
C GLU A 137 10.59 9.56 1.22
N ASP A 138 9.28 9.64 0.95
CA ASP A 138 8.72 10.40 -0.17
C ASP A 138 7.63 11.37 0.29
N GLU A 139 7.98 12.64 0.42
CA GLU A 139 7.09 13.71 0.89
C GLU A 139 5.94 14.04 -0.08
N ARG A 140 5.96 13.53 -1.31
CA ARG A 140 4.85 13.69 -2.26
C ARG A 140 3.61 12.91 -1.84
N ILE A 141 3.76 11.91 -0.96
CA ILE A 141 2.65 11.14 -0.38
C ILE A 141 2.05 11.95 0.76
N ALA A 142 0.85 12.47 0.57
CA ALA A 142 0.16 13.38 1.49
C ALA A 142 -0.44 12.69 2.73
N GLY A 143 -0.62 11.37 2.69
CA GLY A 143 -1.12 10.55 3.79
C GLY A 143 -1.23 9.09 3.40
N ALA A 144 -1.39 8.20 4.38
CA ALA A 144 -1.39 6.76 4.13
C ALA A 144 -2.48 6.03 4.90
N VAL A 145 -3.12 5.06 4.24
CA VAL A 145 -3.96 4.03 4.86
C VAL A 145 -3.18 2.72 4.87
N LEU A 146 -3.03 2.13 6.04
CA LEU A 146 -2.23 0.93 6.29
C LEU A 146 -3.15 -0.17 6.82
N VAL A 147 -3.49 -1.12 5.96
CA VAL A 147 -4.39 -2.24 6.26
C VAL A 147 -3.54 -3.43 6.69
N ALA A 148 -3.81 -3.99 7.86
CA ALA A 148 -3.16 -5.20 8.37
C ALA A 148 -1.62 -5.18 8.27
N ALA A 149 -0.98 -4.04 8.55
CA ALA A 149 0.47 -3.92 8.56
C ALA A 149 1.08 -4.56 9.81
N THR A 150 2.19 -5.29 9.66
CA THR A 150 2.98 -5.73 10.82
C THR A 150 4.05 -4.69 11.20
N PRO A 151 4.42 -4.61 12.49
CA PRO A 151 5.46 -3.69 12.95
C PRO A 151 6.85 -4.01 12.41
N ARG A 152 7.13 -5.29 12.15
CA ARG A 152 8.49 -5.76 11.83
C ARG A 152 8.47 -6.82 10.73
N TRP A 153 9.46 -6.80 9.85
CA TRP A 153 9.67 -7.83 8.83
C TRP A 153 9.86 -9.22 9.42
N GLY A 154 10.55 -9.29 10.56
CA GLY A 154 10.78 -10.54 11.26
C GLY A 154 9.51 -11.22 11.77
N ASP A 155 8.43 -10.47 11.98
CA ASP A 155 7.14 -11.01 12.42
C ASP A 155 6.51 -11.90 11.33
N TRP A 156 6.79 -11.59 10.07
CA TRP A 156 6.43 -12.42 8.92
C TRP A 156 7.50 -13.44 8.57
N PHE A 157 8.76 -13.03 8.44
CA PHE A 157 9.78 -13.87 7.81
C PHE A 157 10.20 -15.05 8.69
N LEU A 158 10.37 -14.84 9.99
CA LEU A 158 10.87 -15.89 10.87
C LEU A 158 9.89 -17.06 11.12
N PRO A 159 8.56 -16.86 11.16
CA PRO A 159 7.62 -17.98 11.26
C PRO A 159 7.47 -18.80 9.97
N PHE A 160 7.61 -18.17 8.79
CA PHE A 160 7.20 -18.78 7.53
C PHE A 160 8.35 -19.20 6.61
N TRP A 161 9.57 -18.69 6.83
CA TRP A 161 10.72 -19.01 5.98
C TRP A 161 11.96 -19.44 6.79
N PRO A 162 12.74 -20.40 6.29
CA PRO A 162 14.02 -20.79 6.88
C PRO A 162 15.08 -19.70 6.60
N ILE A 163 15.28 -18.81 7.56
CA ILE A 163 16.26 -17.73 7.44
C ILE A 163 17.66 -18.22 7.84
N ALA A 164 18.67 -17.87 7.05
CA ALA A 164 20.06 -18.21 7.34
C ALA A 164 20.65 -17.33 8.44
N GLY A 165 21.52 -17.92 9.27
CA GLY A 165 22.27 -17.20 10.30
C GLY A 165 21.57 -17.09 11.66
N ASP A 166 22.10 -16.19 12.50
CA ASP A 166 21.53 -15.93 13.83
C ASP A 166 20.28 -15.07 13.73
N ARG A 167 19.23 -15.49 14.43
CA ARG A 167 17.92 -14.81 14.44
C ARG A 167 18.01 -13.36 14.93
N TRP A 168 18.81 -13.10 15.94
CA TRP A 168 18.93 -11.76 16.51
C TRP A 168 19.74 -10.82 15.61
N ASP A 169 20.74 -11.35 14.92
CA ASP A 169 21.49 -10.61 13.91
C ASP A 169 20.57 -10.24 12.74
N TYR A 170 19.73 -11.17 12.30
CA TYR A 170 18.72 -10.95 11.28
C TYR A 170 17.76 -9.81 11.65
N LEU A 171 17.16 -9.87 12.84
CA LEU A 171 16.24 -8.85 13.32
C LEU A 171 16.91 -7.47 13.42
N ARG A 172 18.14 -7.42 13.96
CA ARG A 172 18.88 -6.16 14.07
C ARG A 172 19.21 -5.54 12.69
N ALA A 173 19.52 -6.36 11.72
CA ALA A 173 19.86 -5.89 10.38
C ALA A 173 18.62 -5.32 9.64
N LEU A 174 17.44 -5.87 9.86
CA LEU A 174 16.19 -5.37 9.25
C LEU A 174 15.55 -4.22 10.04
N ALA A 175 15.88 -4.03 11.32
CA ALA A 175 15.24 -3.02 12.19
C ALA A 175 15.16 -1.59 11.60
N PRO A 176 16.14 -1.08 10.82
CA PRO A 176 16.02 0.23 10.18
C PRO A 176 14.94 0.30 9.08
N LEU A 177 14.49 -0.86 8.57
CA LEU A 177 13.44 -1.00 7.56
C LEU A 177 12.10 -1.42 8.14
N ASP A 178 12.04 -1.73 9.44
CA ASP A 178 10.81 -2.12 10.09
C ASP A 178 9.78 -0.98 10.05
N PRO A 179 8.51 -1.27 9.71
CA PRO A 179 7.45 -0.26 9.73
C PRO A 179 7.38 0.54 11.02
N ILE A 180 7.56 -0.12 12.18
CA ILE A 180 7.54 0.54 13.49
C ILE A 180 8.66 1.57 13.66
N SER A 181 9.79 1.38 12.99
CA SER A 181 10.94 2.30 13.04
C SER A 181 10.76 3.50 12.09
N ARG A 182 9.81 3.43 11.15
CA ARG A 182 9.65 4.41 10.07
C ARG A 182 8.34 5.18 10.12
N ILE A 183 7.29 4.61 10.72
CA ILE A 183 5.93 5.18 10.68
C ILE A 183 5.86 6.57 11.34
N GLY A 184 6.69 6.84 12.33
CA GLY A 184 6.80 8.16 12.98
C GLY A 184 7.27 9.27 12.03
N ASP A 185 8.06 8.91 10.99
CA ASP A 185 8.59 9.87 10.01
C ASP A 185 7.51 10.41 9.05
N LEU A 186 6.30 9.83 9.06
CA LEU A 186 5.20 10.34 8.27
C LEU A 186 4.62 11.65 8.81
N ALA A 187 4.71 11.90 10.12
CA ALA A 187 4.15 13.10 10.73
C ALA A 187 4.78 14.39 10.13
N PRO A 188 4.00 15.45 9.90
CA PRO A 188 2.58 15.65 10.27
C PRO A 188 1.56 15.14 9.24
N ARG A 189 1.97 14.29 8.30
CA ARG A 189 1.06 13.68 7.30
C ARG A 189 0.20 12.60 7.98
N PRO A 190 -1.13 12.59 7.75
CA PRO A 190 -2.03 11.72 8.47
C PRO A 190 -1.85 10.24 8.10
N VAL A 191 -2.03 9.37 9.10
CA VAL A 191 -2.00 7.91 8.97
C VAL A 191 -3.29 7.30 9.51
N CYS A 192 -3.93 6.44 8.71
CA CYS A 192 -5.05 5.61 9.11
C CYS A 192 -4.61 4.15 9.17
N LEU A 193 -4.81 3.50 10.30
CA LEU A 193 -4.54 2.08 10.52
C LEU A 193 -5.85 1.31 10.52
N GLN A 194 -5.94 0.24 9.73
CA GLN A 194 -7.11 -0.64 9.65
C GLN A 194 -6.72 -2.07 9.98
N PHE A 195 -7.40 -2.69 10.94
CA PHE A 195 -7.12 -4.06 11.39
C PHE A 195 -8.37 -4.91 11.49
N ALA A 196 -8.24 -6.19 11.11
CA ALA A 196 -9.28 -7.19 11.29
C ALA A 196 -9.16 -7.86 12.67
N ARG A 197 -10.29 -8.04 13.38
CA ARG A 197 -10.33 -8.71 14.68
C ARG A 197 -10.13 -10.21 14.59
N ASN A 198 -10.52 -10.80 13.44
CA ASN A 198 -10.43 -12.24 13.17
C ASN A 198 -9.28 -12.57 12.21
N ASP A 199 -8.24 -11.73 12.18
CA ASP A 199 -7.05 -11.97 11.37
C ASP A 199 -6.26 -13.17 11.92
N PHE A 200 -6.08 -14.19 11.08
CA PHE A 200 -5.31 -15.38 11.45
C PHE A 200 -3.80 -15.11 11.47
N PHE A 201 -3.32 -14.21 10.62
CA PHE A 201 -1.90 -13.93 10.45
C PHE A 201 -1.38 -12.83 11.36
N ILE A 202 -2.21 -11.83 11.64
CA ILE A 202 -1.79 -10.60 12.34
C ILE A 202 -2.59 -10.42 13.63
N ALA A 203 -1.91 -10.53 14.77
CA ALA A 203 -2.55 -10.36 16.07
C ALA A 203 -3.09 -8.92 16.27
N GLY A 204 -4.29 -8.79 16.86
CA GLY A 204 -4.95 -7.50 17.05
C GLY A 204 -4.14 -6.46 17.86
N MET A 205 -3.19 -6.89 18.70
CA MET A 205 -2.27 -5.98 19.43
C MET A 205 -1.25 -5.29 18.53
N THR A 206 -0.97 -5.85 17.37
CA THR A 206 -0.02 -5.34 16.36
C THR A 206 -0.36 -3.92 15.91
N GLY A 207 -1.65 -3.65 15.69
CA GLY A 207 -2.13 -2.32 15.34
C GLY A 207 -1.88 -1.27 16.42
N LEU A 208 -1.94 -1.65 17.68
CA LEU A 208 -1.66 -0.74 18.81
C LEU A 208 -0.17 -0.39 18.92
N GLU A 209 0.73 -1.32 18.58
CA GLU A 209 2.17 -1.04 18.53
C GLU A 209 2.48 0.01 17.45
N LEU A 210 1.94 -0.18 16.24
CA LEU A 210 2.11 0.79 15.14
C LEU A 210 1.46 2.13 15.47
N LEU A 211 0.26 2.13 16.05
CA LEU A 211 -0.40 3.36 16.49
C LEU A 211 0.46 4.11 17.52
N GLY A 212 1.07 3.38 18.46
CA GLY A 212 1.97 3.97 19.47
C GLY A 212 3.21 4.62 18.87
N ALA A 213 3.75 4.08 17.79
CA ALA A 213 4.93 4.58 17.09
C ALA A 213 4.62 5.70 16.07
N ALA A 214 3.40 5.73 15.54
CA ALA A 214 2.99 6.76 14.58
C ALA A 214 2.89 8.13 15.25
N GLY A 215 3.30 9.17 14.53
CA GLY A 215 3.08 10.58 14.92
C GLY A 215 1.65 11.04 14.59
N GLU A 216 1.29 12.22 15.11
CA GLU A 216 -0.02 12.83 14.82
C GLU A 216 -0.03 13.56 13.45
N PRO A 217 -1.19 13.59 12.76
CA PRO A 217 -2.48 12.97 13.11
C PRO A 217 -2.55 11.50 12.72
N LYS A 218 -3.18 10.68 13.54
CA LYS A 218 -3.34 9.24 13.33
C LYS A 218 -4.69 8.73 13.79
N GLU A 219 -5.19 7.68 13.16
CA GLU A 219 -6.42 6.99 13.57
C GLU A 219 -6.28 5.47 13.41
N LEU A 220 -7.04 4.71 14.20
CA LEU A 220 -7.07 3.24 14.18
C LEU A 220 -8.52 2.75 14.13
N HIS A 221 -8.82 1.91 13.16
CA HIS A 221 -10.14 1.32 12.97
C HIS A 221 -10.06 -0.21 12.99
N PRO A 222 -10.65 -0.88 13.99
CA PRO A 222 -10.80 -2.33 14.01
C PRO A 222 -12.13 -2.75 13.38
N TYR A 223 -12.11 -3.84 12.56
CA TYR A 223 -13.29 -4.39 11.89
C TYR A 223 -13.53 -5.86 12.25
N GLU A 224 -14.79 -6.30 12.21
CA GLU A 224 -15.16 -7.71 12.34
C GLU A 224 -14.93 -8.46 10.99
N ALA A 225 -13.69 -8.56 10.59
CA ALA A 225 -13.25 -9.11 9.31
C ALA A 225 -12.10 -10.11 9.52
N ASP A 226 -11.77 -10.85 8.47
CA ASP A 226 -10.54 -11.65 8.34
C ASP A 226 -9.41 -10.82 7.70
N HIS A 227 -8.25 -11.47 7.45
CA HIS A 227 -7.07 -10.82 6.85
C HIS A 227 -7.37 -10.15 5.51
N GLY A 228 -8.28 -10.69 4.71
CA GLY A 228 -8.66 -10.10 3.41
C GLY A 228 -9.37 -8.75 3.51
N MET A 229 -9.78 -8.34 4.70
CA MET A 229 -10.43 -7.05 5.00
C MET A 229 -11.62 -6.73 4.06
N ARG A 230 -12.43 -7.73 3.73
CA ARG A 230 -13.61 -7.62 2.85
C ARG A 230 -14.80 -7.09 3.63
N ASP A 231 -14.66 -5.90 4.18
CA ASP A 231 -15.69 -5.21 4.97
C ASP A 231 -16.06 -3.90 4.25
N PRO A 232 -17.35 -3.69 3.88
CA PRO A 232 -17.79 -2.45 3.23
C PRO A 232 -17.53 -1.19 4.07
N GLN A 233 -17.59 -1.29 5.41
CA GLN A 233 -17.29 -0.16 6.29
C GLN A 233 -15.80 0.20 6.21
N ALA A 234 -14.90 -0.79 6.11
CA ALA A 234 -13.47 -0.53 5.95
C ALA A 234 -13.18 0.24 4.66
N SER A 235 -13.84 -0.10 3.55
CA SER A 235 -13.72 0.64 2.28
C SER A 235 -14.30 2.06 2.39
N ALA A 236 -15.45 2.23 3.05
CA ALA A 236 -16.05 3.54 3.26
C ALA A 236 -15.16 4.46 4.13
N ASP A 237 -14.61 3.93 5.22
CA ASP A 237 -13.71 4.68 6.10
C ASP A 237 -12.41 5.07 5.38
N ARG A 238 -11.87 4.18 4.51
CA ARG A 238 -10.71 4.52 3.64
C ARG A 238 -11.06 5.67 2.70
N ALA A 239 -12.20 5.60 2.01
CA ALA A 239 -12.63 6.65 1.11
C ALA A 239 -12.80 7.99 1.85
N ALA A 240 -13.43 7.99 3.03
CA ALA A 240 -13.57 9.18 3.85
C ALA A 240 -12.23 9.75 4.33
N PHE A 241 -11.28 8.89 4.74
CA PHE A 241 -9.93 9.33 5.09
C PHE A 241 -9.21 9.95 3.87
N LEU A 242 -9.22 9.28 2.73
CA LEU A 242 -8.64 9.77 1.49
C LEU A 242 -9.27 11.10 1.07
N GLY A 243 -10.58 11.27 1.25
CA GLY A 243 -11.28 12.53 1.01
C GLY A 243 -10.72 13.68 1.82
N ARG A 244 -10.49 13.46 3.12
CA ARG A 244 -9.86 14.47 4.00
C ARG A 244 -8.42 14.80 3.58
N VAL A 245 -7.63 13.78 3.22
CA VAL A 245 -6.22 13.94 2.82
C VAL A 245 -6.09 14.64 1.47
N LEU A 246 -6.90 14.23 0.51
CA LEU A 246 -6.83 14.68 -0.88
C LEU A 246 -7.77 15.87 -1.17
N GLY A 247 -8.59 16.26 -0.19
CA GLY A 247 -9.43 17.46 -0.25
C GLY A 247 -10.54 17.37 -1.29
N TRP A 248 -11.13 16.20 -1.50
CA TRP A 248 -12.44 16.15 -2.15
C TRP A 248 -13.53 16.32 -1.08
N THR A 249 -14.61 17.01 -1.46
CA THR A 249 -15.84 17.15 -0.64
C THR A 249 -16.89 16.19 -1.19
N ASP A 250 -17.64 15.58 -0.30
CA ASP A 250 -18.85 14.80 -0.66
C ASP A 250 -19.89 15.70 -1.35
#